data_e420fcd132b565c75ebbb0691030cb8e
#
_entry.id   e420fcd132b565c75ebbb0691030cb8e
#
_cell.length_a   1.000
_cell.length_b   1.000
_cell.length_c   1.000
_cell.angle_alpha   90.00
_cell.angle_beta   90.00
_cell.angle_gamma   90.00
#
_symmetry.space_group_name_H-M   'P 1'
#
loop_
_entity.id
_entity.type
_entity.pdbx_description
1 polymer ?
#
loop_
_entity_poly.entity_id
_entity_poly.type
_entity_poly.pdbx_seq_one_letter_code
_entity_poly.pdbx_strand_id
1 'polypeptide(L)'
;MITATVSEPISGDKAYQVKARAALPLLVRQAAAGAPVFYSDLAEELGMPNPRNLNYVLGSIGQSLERLSRAWKSKVPPIQCLVVNKSTGLPGEGIGWFLVKREDFATLPLRQRRAIVEAELQHVFSYPRWQEVLEALALKPTSSDFSSVVSKATGGFGGGESDDHKALKAYVAQNPKVIGLGVNTPIGITEWPLPSGDSLDVSFNGKKVWIAAEVKSFKSAEGDIVRGLFQCVKYRAVMEAVLLSESRPQNARALLILESMLPQSLIPLRNMLGVEVIEGISPKNG
;
A
#
# COMPACT_ATOMS: atom_id res chain seq x y z
N MET A 1 -17.73 21.01 -5.26
CA MET A 1 -17.23 20.86 -6.65
C MET A 1 -16.36 19.62 -6.69
N ILE A 2 -16.55 18.72 -7.65
CA ILE A 2 -15.87 17.41 -7.63
C ILE A 2 -14.65 17.53 -8.50
N THR A 3 -13.51 17.25 -7.90
CA THR A 3 -12.19 17.35 -8.52
C THR A 3 -12.07 16.56 -9.83
N ALA A 4 -12.75 15.40 -9.93
CA ALA A 4 -12.77 14.58 -11.15
C ALA A 4 -13.37 15.31 -12.37
N THR A 5 -14.31 16.25 -12.15
CA THR A 5 -14.98 16.98 -13.25
C THR A 5 -14.28 18.27 -13.66
N VAL A 6 -13.41 18.80 -12.79
CA VAL A 6 -12.67 20.06 -13.04
C VAL A 6 -11.20 19.82 -13.40
N SER A 7 -10.71 18.59 -13.24
CA SER A 7 -9.36 18.23 -13.64
C SER A 7 -9.27 18.12 -15.16
N GLU A 8 -8.26 18.75 -15.73
CA GLU A 8 -7.92 18.63 -17.15
C GLU A 8 -6.95 17.46 -17.37
N PRO A 9 -6.89 16.87 -18.58
CA PRO A 9 -5.93 15.83 -18.90
C PRO A 9 -4.48 16.23 -18.65
N ILE A 10 -3.60 15.22 -18.59
CA ILE A 10 -2.20 15.37 -18.18
C ILE A 10 -1.33 16.21 -19.13
N SER A 11 -1.83 16.60 -20.29
CA SER A 11 -1.07 17.30 -21.35
C SER A 11 -0.74 18.78 -21.07
N GLY A 12 -1.24 19.36 -19.97
CA GLY A 12 -0.98 20.77 -19.62
C GLY A 12 0.15 20.94 -18.60
N ASP A 13 0.36 22.20 -18.18
CA ASP A 13 1.48 22.58 -17.29
C ASP A 13 1.07 22.95 -15.86
N LYS A 14 -0.21 22.76 -15.51
CA LYS A 14 -0.65 22.96 -14.12
C LYS A 14 0.04 21.98 -13.19
N ALA A 15 0.32 22.39 -11.96
CA ALA A 15 1.06 21.60 -10.99
C ALA A 15 0.52 20.16 -10.81
N TYR A 16 -0.80 19.99 -10.79
CA TYR A 16 -1.41 18.66 -10.69
C TYR A 16 -1.23 17.82 -11.96
N GLN A 17 -1.15 18.44 -13.15
CA GLN A 17 -0.90 17.75 -14.43
C GLN A 17 0.55 17.26 -14.51
N VAL A 18 1.51 18.07 -14.04
CA VAL A 18 2.92 17.65 -13.90
C VAL A 18 3.01 16.45 -12.95
N LYS A 19 2.34 16.51 -11.80
CA LYS A 19 2.30 15.39 -10.86
C LYS A 19 1.54 14.18 -11.43
N ALA A 20 0.51 14.37 -12.25
CA ALA A 20 -0.21 13.28 -12.92
C ALA A 20 0.69 12.52 -13.92
N ARG A 21 1.54 13.24 -14.66
CA ARG A 21 2.57 12.60 -15.53
C ARG A 21 3.58 11.78 -14.73
N ALA A 22 3.96 12.22 -13.54
CA ALA A 22 4.83 11.44 -12.66
C ALA A 22 4.10 10.25 -12.00
N ALA A 23 2.83 10.43 -11.64
CA ALA A 23 2.04 9.41 -10.94
C ALA A 23 1.63 8.23 -11.83
N LEU A 24 1.27 8.47 -13.09
CA LEU A 24 0.76 7.41 -13.97
C LEU A 24 1.74 6.26 -14.16
N PRO A 25 3.05 6.47 -14.43
CA PRO A 25 4.02 5.37 -14.47
C PRO A 25 4.14 4.60 -13.15
N LEU A 26 4.04 5.27 -11.99
CA LEU A 26 4.03 4.61 -10.68
C LEU A 26 2.79 3.72 -10.51
N LEU A 27 1.63 4.20 -10.94
CA LEU A 27 0.40 3.41 -10.91
C LEU A 27 0.45 2.22 -11.86
N VAL A 28 1.06 2.36 -13.05
CA VAL A 28 1.29 1.22 -13.96
C VAL A 28 2.21 0.18 -13.33
N ARG A 29 3.29 0.59 -12.66
CA ARG A 29 4.13 -0.30 -11.87
C ARG A 29 3.32 -0.99 -10.77
N GLN A 30 2.45 -0.27 -10.08
CA GLN A 30 1.60 -0.79 -9.01
C GLN A 30 0.56 -1.79 -9.55
N ALA A 31 -0.01 -1.54 -10.74
CA ALA A 31 -0.89 -2.48 -11.42
C ALA A 31 -0.18 -3.80 -11.73
N ALA A 32 1.06 -3.73 -12.22
CA ALA A 32 1.89 -4.91 -12.48
C ALA A 32 2.23 -5.68 -11.18
N ALA A 33 2.36 -4.99 -10.06
CA ALA A 33 2.57 -5.61 -8.74
C ALA A 33 1.31 -6.29 -8.17
N GLY A 34 0.13 -6.05 -8.76
CA GLY A 34 -1.12 -6.67 -8.32
C GLY A 34 -1.63 -6.18 -6.95
N ALA A 35 -1.21 -4.99 -6.50
CA ALA A 35 -1.55 -4.49 -5.18
C ALA A 35 -2.03 -3.02 -5.22
N PRO A 36 -3.04 -2.62 -4.43
CA PRO A 36 -3.39 -1.22 -4.25
C PRO A 36 -2.30 -0.46 -3.49
N VAL A 37 -2.33 0.87 -3.56
CA VAL A 37 -1.44 1.79 -2.82
C VAL A 37 -2.26 2.78 -2.02
N PHE A 38 -1.80 3.16 -0.82
CA PHE A 38 -2.49 4.17 -0.02
C PHE A 38 -2.25 5.59 -0.56
N TYR A 39 -3.23 6.49 -0.37
CA TYR A 39 -3.09 7.91 -0.72
C TYR A 39 -1.84 8.55 -0.11
N SER A 40 -1.56 8.27 1.17
CA SER A 40 -0.36 8.76 1.87
C SER A 40 0.91 8.30 1.18
N ASP A 41 0.97 7.03 0.81
CA ASP A 41 2.18 6.36 0.35
C ASP A 41 2.51 6.75 -1.11
N LEU A 42 1.47 6.91 -1.94
CA LEU A 42 1.65 7.48 -3.28
C LEU A 42 2.06 8.96 -3.21
N ALA A 43 1.47 9.73 -2.30
CA ALA A 43 1.84 11.14 -2.11
C ALA A 43 3.30 11.28 -1.66
N GLU A 44 3.74 10.43 -0.74
CA GLU A 44 5.13 10.39 -0.27
C GLU A 44 6.10 10.08 -1.42
N GLU A 45 5.83 9.06 -2.23
CA GLU A 45 6.67 8.71 -3.38
C GLU A 45 6.72 9.83 -4.44
N LEU A 46 5.65 10.60 -4.57
CA LEU A 46 5.58 11.77 -5.46
C LEU A 46 6.20 13.04 -4.84
N GLY A 47 6.66 13.00 -3.59
CA GLY A 47 7.12 14.19 -2.87
C GLY A 47 6.01 15.23 -2.69
N MET A 48 4.78 14.79 -2.42
CA MET A 48 3.62 15.66 -2.18
C MET A 48 3.32 15.75 -0.69
N PRO A 49 3.47 16.92 -0.05
CA PRO A 49 3.30 17.05 1.40
C PRO A 49 1.85 16.88 1.86
N ASN A 50 0.86 17.08 0.96
CA ASN A 50 -0.55 16.94 1.27
C ASN A 50 -1.21 15.89 0.34
N PRO A 51 -1.51 14.67 0.86
CA PRO A 51 -2.16 13.61 0.09
C PRO A 51 -3.53 13.98 -0.48
N ARG A 52 -4.24 14.97 0.09
CA ARG A 52 -5.55 15.42 -0.42
C ARG A 52 -5.45 16.01 -1.82
N ASN A 53 -4.30 16.58 -2.19
CA ASN A 53 -4.08 17.15 -3.52
C ASN A 53 -3.98 16.07 -4.61
N LEU A 54 -3.84 14.79 -4.26
CA LEU A 54 -3.92 13.68 -5.22
C LEU A 54 -5.27 13.61 -5.94
N ASN A 55 -6.34 14.15 -5.39
CA ASN A 55 -7.64 14.14 -6.05
C ASN A 55 -7.60 14.80 -7.44
N TYR A 56 -6.86 15.91 -7.60
CA TYR A 56 -6.68 16.57 -8.89
C TYR A 56 -5.77 15.78 -9.82
N VAL A 57 -4.72 15.17 -9.27
CA VAL A 57 -3.77 14.32 -9.99
C VAL A 57 -4.49 13.10 -10.58
N LEU A 58 -5.25 12.39 -9.75
CA LEU A 58 -6.01 11.20 -10.15
C LEU A 58 -7.16 11.54 -11.10
N GLY A 59 -7.82 12.68 -10.91
CA GLY A 59 -8.81 13.22 -11.85
C GLY A 59 -8.21 13.46 -13.24
N SER A 60 -7.02 14.07 -13.28
CA SER A 60 -6.30 14.35 -14.54
C SER A 60 -5.90 13.05 -15.27
N ILE A 61 -5.44 12.04 -14.53
CA ILE A 61 -5.18 10.72 -15.09
C ILE A 61 -6.45 10.11 -15.67
N GLY A 62 -7.56 10.11 -14.91
CA GLY A 62 -8.83 9.54 -15.34
C GLY A 62 -9.34 10.18 -16.63
N GLN A 63 -9.31 11.52 -16.71
CA GLN A 63 -9.69 12.25 -17.94
C GLN A 63 -8.82 11.88 -19.15
N SER A 64 -7.53 11.63 -18.93
CA SER A 64 -6.63 11.21 -20.00
C SER A 64 -6.93 9.79 -20.48
N LEU A 65 -7.19 8.85 -19.56
CA LEU A 65 -7.56 7.48 -19.90
C LEU A 65 -8.92 7.40 -20.60
N GLU A 66 -9.89 8.25 -20.23
CA GLU A 66 -11.15 8.34 -20.95
C GLU A 66 -10.97 8.84 -22.39
N ARG A 67 -10.10 9.83 -22.60
CA ARG A 67 -9.77 10.31 -23.97
C ARG A 67 -9.14 9.20 -24.80
N LEU A 68 -8.19 8.45 -24.22
CA LEU A 68 -7.58 7.29 -24.89
C LEU A 68 -8.62 6.22 -25.20
N SER A 69 -9.51 5.90 -24.25
CA SER A 69 -10.59 4.94 -24.44
C SER A 69 -11.46 5.28 -25.65
N ARG A 70 -11.80 6.57 -25.80
CA ARG A 70 -12.59 7.06 -26.97
C ARG A 70 -11.79 6.95 -28.27
N ALA A 71 -10.51 7.35 -28.25
CA ALA A 71 -9.63 7.31 -29.42
C ALA A 71 -9.39 5.87 -29.88
N TRP A 72 -9.18 4.95 -28.95
CA TRP A 72 -8.92 3.53 -29.22
C TRP A 72 -10.20 2.70 -29.45
N LYS A 73 -11.39 3.30 -29.23
CA LYS A 73 -12.68 2.60 -29.24
C LYS A 73 -12.67 1.34 -28.36
N SER A 74 -11.92 1.39 -27.29
CA SER A 74 -11.70 0.29 -26.33
C SER A 74 -11.51 0.85 -24.94
N LYS A 75 -12.20 0.29 -23.94
CA LYS A 75 -12.10 0.77 -22.55
C LYS A 75 -10.68 0.58 -22.01
N VAL A 76 -10.05 1.67 -21.55
CA VAL A 76 -8.88 1.64 -20.70
C VAL A 76 -9.38 1.67 -19.26
N PRO A 77 -9.03 0.68 -18.41
CA PRO A 77 -9.57 0.66 -17.04
C PRO A 77 -9.08 1.84 -16.20
N PRO A 78 -9.88 2.32 -15.23
CA PRO A 78 -9.55 3.46 -14.40
C PRO A 78 -8.48 3.10 -13.36
N ILE A 79 -7.21 3.23 -13.73
CA ILE A 79 -6.04 2.86 -12.91
C ILE A 79 -6.03 3.56 -11.54
N GLN A 80 -6.67 4.69 -11.41
CA GLN A 80 -6.82 5.41 -10.13
C GLN A 80 -7.61 4.65 -9.07
N CYS A 81 -8.29 3.54 -9.43
CA CYS A 81 -8.85 2.58 -8.47
C CYS A 81 -7.81 1.96 -7.55
N LEU A 82 -6.55 1.91 -7.97
CA LEU A 82 -5.43 1.41 -7.15
C LEU A 82 -5.18 2.26 -5.90
N VAL A 83 -5.58 3.55 -5.92
CA VAL A 83 -5.28 4.48 -4.83
C VAL A 83 -6.42 4.46 -3.82
N VAL A 84 -6.15 3.94 -2.63
CA VAL A 84 -7.17 3.65 -1.62
C VAL A 84 -6.90 4.36 -0.29
N ASN A 85 -7.96 4.61 0.46
CA ASN A 85 -7.87 5.10 1.83
C ASN A 85 -7.45 3.98 2.79
N LYS A 86 -6.49 4.26 3.66
CA LYS A 86 -5.98 3.31 4.66
C LYS A 86 -7.09 2.80 5.60
N SER A 87 -8.07 3.64 5.94
CA SER A 87 -9.14 3.29 6.87
C SER A 87 -10.25 2.44 6.24
N THR A 88 -10.54 2.63 4.94
CA THR A 88 -11.67 1.96 4.27
C THR A 88 -11.25 0.87 3.29
N GLY A 89 -9.99 0.92 2.80
CA GLY A 89 -9.52 0.10 1.69
C GLY A 89 -10.19 0.44 0.35
N LEU A 90 -10.86 1.60 0.27
CA LEU A 90 -11.57 2.03 -0.93
C LEU A 90 -10.97 3.32 -1.50
N PRO A 91 -11.04 3.52 -2.83
CA PRO A 91 -10.76 4.80 -3.45
C PRO A 91 -11.67 5.91 -2.89
N GLY A 92 -11.25 7.17 -3.08
CA GLY A 92 -12.11 8.32 -2.78
C GLY A 92 -13.37 8.34 -3.66
N GLU A 93 -14.40 9.06 -3.23
CA GLU A 93 -15.72 9.10 -3.91
C GLU A 93 -15.66 9.55 -5.38
N GLY A 94 -14.65 10.35 -5.75
CA GLY A 94 -14.43 10.79 -7.13
C GLY A 94 -14.25 9.65 -8.15
N ILE A 95 -13.93 8.44 -7.69
CA ILE A 95 -13.82 7.26 -8.55
C ILE A 95 -15.15 6.89 -9.21
N GLY A 96 -16.27 7.16 -8.53
CA GLY A 96 -17.62 6.88 -9.06
C GLY A 96 -17.86 7.50 -10.43
N TRP A 97 -17.21 8.63 -10.74
CA TRP A 97 -17.27 9.27 -12.05
C TRP A 97 -16.75 8.37 -13.19
N PHE A 98 -15.81 7.49 -12.89
CA PHE A 98 -15.14 6.62 -13.88
C PHE A 98 -15.67 5.17 -13.87
N LEU A 99 -16.38 4.76 -12.81
CA LEU A 99 -16.86 3.37 -12.66
C LEU A 99 -18.30 3.18 -13.11
N VAL A 100 -19.20 3.96 -12.53
CA VAL A 100 -20.66 3.92 -12.75
C VAL A 100 -21.17 5.35 -12.83
N LYS A 101 -22.46 5.53 -13.13
CA LYS A 101 -23.06 6.86 -12.96
C LYS A 101 -22.79 7.31 -11.54
N ARG A 102 -22.14 8.45 -11.39
CA ARG A 102 -21.58 8.96 -10.15
C ARG A 102 -22.53 8.98 -8.96
N GLU A 103 -23.76 9.41 -9.21
CA GLU A 103 -24.82 9.51 -8.21
C GLU A 103 -25.14 8.14 -7.60
N ASP A 104 -25.03 7.09 -8.40
CA ASP A 104 -25.30 5.72 -7.95
C ASP A 104 -24.19 5.16 -7.05
N PHE A 105 -22.90 5.43 -7.36
CA PHE A 105 -21.79 4.86 -6.58
C PHE A 105 -21.74 5.38 -5.13
N ALA A 106 -21.95 6.67 -4.91
CA ALA A 106 -21.89 7.28 -3.58
C ALA A 106 -23.04 6.81 -2.67
N THR A 107 -24.18 6.47 -3.25
CA THR A 107 -25.39 6.02 -2.51
C THR A 107 -25.37 4.52 -2.22
N LEU A 108 -24.51 3.74 -2.89
CA LEU A 108 -24.42 2.29 -2.69
C LEU A 108 -23.92 1.94 -1.29
N PRO A 109 -24.45 0.84 -0.69
CA PRO A 109 -23.90 0.27 0.54
C PRO A 109 -22.41 -0.05 0.40
N LEU A 110 -21.66 0.05 1.50
CA LEU A 110 -20.20 -0.17 1.54
C LEU A 110 -19.79 -1.52 0.90
N ARG A 111 -20.57 -2.58 1.15
CA ARG A 111 -20.32 -3.92 0.58
C ARG A 111 -20.39 -3.91 -0.95
N GLN A 112 -21.37 -3.21 -1.52
CA GLN A 112 -21.50 -3.11 -2.98
C GLN A 112 -20.39 -2.27 -3.58
N ARG A 113 -20.04 -1.14 -2.96
CA ARG A 113 -18.88 -0.33 -3.38
C ARG A 113 -17.59 -1.14 -3.41
N ARG A 114 -17.35 -1.97 -2.37
CA ARG A 114 -16.20 -2.87 -2.33
C ARG A 114 -16.20 -3.86 -3.49
N ALA A 115 -17.32 -4.54 -3.74
CA ALA A 115 -17.42 -5.49 -4.83
C ALA A 115 -17.16 -4.86 -6.22
N ILE A 116 -17.68 -3.66 -6.46
CA ILE A 116 -17.44 -2.91 -7.72
C ILE A 116 -15.96 -2.56 -7.86
N VAL A 117 -15.35 -2.02 -6.80
CA VAL A 117 -13.92 -1.64 -6.81
C VAL A 117 -13.04 -2.86 -6.99
N GLU A 118 -13.33 -3.96 -6.31
CA GLU A 118 -12.59 -5.21 -6.42
C GLU A 118 -12.64 -5.79 -7.83
N ALA A 119 -13.82 -5.81 -8.45
CA ALA A 119 -13.97 -6.23 -9.85
C ALA A 119 -13.16 -5.34 -10.80
N GLU A 120 -13.17 -4.02 -10.61
CA GLU A 120 -12.40 -3.11 -11.46
C GLU A 120 -10.89 -3.21 -11.22
N LEU A 121 -10.46 -3.49 -9.98
CA LEU A 121 -9.05 -3.78 -9.69
C LEU A 121 -8.55 -4.99 -10.47
N GLN A 122 -9.34 -6.06 -10.60
CA GLN A 122 -8.98 -7.21 -11.43
C GLN A 122 -8.78 -6.82 -12.89
N HIS A 123 -9.63 -5.94 -13.44
CA HIS A 123 -9.46 -5.40 -14.79
C HIS A 123 -8.17 -4.58 -14.90
N VAL A 124 -7.85 -3.77 -13.88
CA VAL A 124 -6.62 -2.96 -13.85
C VAL A 124 -5.38 -3.86 -13.80
N PHE A 125 -5.38 -4.89 -12.96
CA PHE A 125 -4.24 -5.80 -12.81
C PHE A 125 -4.01 -6.66 -14.05
N SER A 126 -5.08 -7.09 -14.72
CA SER A 126 -5.01 -7.95 -15.90
C SER A 126 -4.93 -7.20 -17.23
N TYR A 127 -4.96 -5.86 -17.23
CA TYR A 127 -4.96 -5.08 -18.46
C TYR A 127 -3.59 -5.13 -19.18
N PRO A 128 -3.51 -5.70 -20.40
CA PRO A 128 -2.22 -6.01 -21.03
C PRO A 128 -1.56 -4.79 -21.71
N ARG A 129 -2.31 -3.67 -21.89
CA ARG A 129 -1.87 -2.56 -22.73
C ARG A 129 -1.37 -1.35 -21.94
N TRP A 130 -0.94 -1.52 -20.68
CA TRP A 130 -0.43 -0.39 -19.89
C TRP A 130 0.80 0.27 -20.51
N GLN A 131 1.67 -0.51 -21.15
CA GLN A 131 2.83 0.03 -21.84
C GLN A 131 2.41 0.95 -23.00
N GLU A 132 1.42 0.51 -23.82
CA GLU A 132 0.89 1.33 -24.92
C GLU A 132 0.22 2.61 -24.42
N VAL A 133 -0.41 2.57 -23.23
CA VAL A 133 -0.98 3.77 -22.58
C VAL A 133 0.11 4.78 -22.26
N LEU A 134 1.24 4.33 -21.67
CA LEU A 134 2.35 5.23 -21.36
C LEU A 134 2.93 5.81 -22.65
N GLU A 135 3.15 5.01 -23.68
CA GLU A 135 3.67 5.45 -24.98
C GLU A 135 2.75 6.49 -25.65
N ALA A 136 1.44 6.23 -25.69
CA ALA A 136 0.45 7.15 -26.25
C ALA A 136 0.39 8.50 -25.52
N LEU A 137 0.79 8.53 -24.25
CA LEU A 137 0.87 9.75 -23.43
C LEU A 137 2.29 10.32 -23.35
N ALA A 138 3.25 9.79 -24.14
CA ALA A 138 4.66 10.18 -24.16
C ALA A 138 5.33 10.09 -22.77
N LEU A 139 4.96 9.08 -21.97
CA LEU A 139 5.51 8.81 -20.64
C LEU A 139 6.45 7.61 -20.67
N LYS A 140 7.52 7.69 -19.88
CA LYS A 140 8.44 6.56 -19.69
C LYS A 140 7.99 5.68 -18.53
N PRO A 141 8.10 4.34 -18.63
CA PRO A 141 7.82 3.46 -17.50
C PRO A 141 8.78 3.71 -16.34
N THR A 142 8.31 3.53 -15.13
CA THR A 142 9.15 3.55 -13.93
C THR A 142 9.80 2.18 -13.77
N SER A 143 11.08 2.14 -13.41
CA SER A 143 11.79 0.90 -13.12
C SER A 143 11.15 0.17 -11.92
N SER A 144 11.02 -1.15 -12.03
CA SER A 144 10.62 -2.07 -10.96
C SER A 144 11.74 -3.05 -10.60
N ASP A 145 12.96 -2.78 -11.03
CA ASP A 145 14.12 -3.61 -10.68
C ASP A 145 14.67 -3.22 -9.31
N PHE A 146 14.41 -4.08 -8.33
CA PHE A 146 14.93 -3.98 -6.97
C PHE A 146 15.98 -5.03 -6.65
N SER A 147 16.56 -5.70 -7.68
CA SER A 147 17.54 -6.77 -7.52
C SER A 147 18.74 -6.35 -6.66
N SER A 148 19.24 -5.12 -6.85
CA SER A 148 20.34 -4.56 -6.06
C SER A 148 19.99 -4.35 -4.58
N VAL A 149 18.75 -4.01 -4.29
CA VAL A 149 18.25 -3.81 -2.92
C VAL A 149 18.01 -5.17 -2.25
N VAL A 150 17.41 -6.11 -2.99
CA VAL A 150 17.16 -7.48 -2.52
C VAL A 150 18.48 -8.22 -2.27
N SER A 151 19.48 -8.05 -3.10
CA SER A 151 20.80 -8.70 -2.91
C SER A 151 21.48 -8.26 -1.62
N LYS A 152 21.34 -7.01 -1.18
CA LYS A 152 21.82 -6.54 0.12
C LYS A 152 21.15 -7.26 1.30
N ALA A 153 19.90 -7.66 1.15
CA ALA A 153 19.14 -8.38 2.17
C ALA A 153 19.57 -9.85 2.29
N THR A 154 20.09 -10.46 1.23
CA THR A 154 20.51 -11.87 1.22
C THR A 154 21.89 -12.12 1.83
N GLY A 155 22.73 -11.07 1.94
CA GLY A 155 24.11 -11.17 2.41
C GLY A 155 24.33 -11.14 3.92
N GLY A 156 23.32 -10.95 4.74
CA GLY A 156 23.44 -10.77 6.18
C GLY A 156 22.83 -11.94 6.97
N PHE A 157 23.60 -12.99 7.21
CA PHE A 157 23.23 -14.04 8.17
C PHE A 157 23.99 -13.87 9.48
N GLY A 158 23.25 -13.72 10.60
CA GLY A 158 23.76 -14.04 11.92
C GLY A 158 24.23 -12.86 12.77
N GLY A 159 23.30 -12.13 13.34
CA GLY A 159 23.44 -11.52 14.65
C GLY A 159 22.28 -12.01 15.49
N GLY A 160 22.53 -12.50 16.71
CA GLY A 160 21.45 -12.78 17.66
C GLY A 160 20.60 -11.53 17.86
N GLU A 161 19.38 -11.70 18.30
CA GLU A 161 18.45 -10.62 18.61
C GLU A 161 19.08 -9.63 19.59
N SER A 162 19.23 -8.36 19.19
CA SER A 162 19.84 -7.34 20.05
C SER A 162 18.87 -6.93 21.17
N ASP A 163 19.42 -6.42 22.28
CA ASP A 163 18.60 -5.94 23.40
C ASP A 163 17.69 -4.78 22.99
N ASP A 164 18.13 -3.92 22.06
CA ASP A 164 17.29 -2.85 21.50
C ASP A 164 16.10 -3.42 20.72
N HIS A 165 16.30 -4.49 19.96
CA HIS A 165 15.21 -5.15 19.23
C HIS A 165 14.21 -5.79 20.22
N LYS A 166 14.69 -6.48 21.27
CA LYS A 166 13.83 -7.04 22.33
C LYS A 166 13.04 -5.95 23.04
N ALA A 167 13.69 -4.82 23.36
CA ALA A 167 13.04 -3.69 24.01
C ALA A 167 11.94 -3.09 23.14
N LEU A 168 12.19 -2.89 21.84
CA LEU A 168 11.19 -2.40 20.89
C LEU A 168 10.03 -3.36 20.75
N LYS A 169 10.29 -4.66 20.63
CA LYS A 169 9.27 -5.72 20.55
C LYS A 169 8.37 -5.72 21.79
N ALA A 170 8.96 -5.71 22.98
CA ALA A 170 8.22 -5.64 24.24
C ALA A 170 7.39 -4.35 24.34
N TYR A 171 7.94 -3.21 23.93
CA TYR A 171 7.24 -1.93 23.93
C TYR A 171 6.02 -1.94 23.01
N VAL A 172 6.16 -2.41 21.77
CA VAL A 172 5.04 -2.52 20.81
C VAL A 172 3.96 -3.45 21.35
N ALA A 173 4.34 -4.60 21.92
CA ALA A 173 3.41 -5.57 22.51
C ALA A 173 2.58 -4.93 23.65
N GLN A 174 3.22 -4.17 24.53
CA GLN A 174 2.57 -3.52 25.68
C GLN A 174 1.78 -2.27 25.31
N ASN A 175 2.06 -1.65 24.16
CA ASN A 175 1.48 -0.38 23.75
C ASN A 175 0.76 -0.46 22.38
N PRO A 176 -0.35 -1.22 22.25
CA PRO A 176 -1.03 -1.40 20.96
C PRO A 176 -1.48 -0.09 20.30
N LYS A 177 -1.59 1.01 21.05
CA LYS A 177 -1.92 2.34 20.53
C LYS A 177 -0.86 2.86 19.54
N VAL A 178 0.42 2.53 19.73
CA VAL A 178 1.51 3.05 18.88
C VAL A 178 1.41 2.54 17.44
N ILE A 179 0.68 1.44 17.24
CA ILE A 179 0.36 0.90 15.92
C ILE A 179 -1.10 1.16 15.50
N GLY A 180 -1.73 2.16 16.11
CA GLY A 180 -3.08 2.60 15.76
C GLY A 180 -4.20 1.70 16.23
N LEU A 181 -3.95 0.78 17.18
CA LEU A 181 -5.00 -0.05 17.77
C LEU A 181 -5.72 0.67 18.91
N GLY A 182 -6.99 0.30 19.12
CA GLY A 182 -7.82 0.93 20.14
C GLY A 182 -7.32 0.68 21.57
N VAL A 183 -7.71 1.57 22.50
CA VAL A 183 -7.30 1.53 23.93
C VAL A 183 -7.67 0.24 24.66
N ASN A 184 -8.68 -0.48 24.17
CA ASN A 184 -9.14 -1.74 24.74
C ASN A 184 -8.51 -2.97 24.07
N THR A 185 -7.52 -2.78 23.21
CA THR A 185 -6.80 -3.91 22.60
C THR A 185 -5.94 -4.59 23.66
N PRO A 186 -6.05 -5.92 23.83
CA PRO A 186 -5.18 -6.66 24.75
C PRO A 186 -3.70 -6.49 24.39
N ILE A 187 -2.83 -6.70 25.36
CA ILE A 187 -1.38 -6.76 25.16
C ILE A 187 -1.08 -7.81 24.09
N GLY A 188 -0.16 -7.48 23.18
CA GLY A 188 0.31 -8.38 22.13
C GLY A 188 1.15 -9.53 22.69
N ILE A 189 1.16 -10.65 21.99
CA ILE A 189 2.00 -11.80 22.32
C ILE A 189 3.24 -11.73 21.45
N THR A 190 4.41 -11.78 22.08
CA THR A 190 5.69 -11.82 21.38
C THR A 190 6.03 -13.27 20.98
N GLU A 191 6.85 -13.43 19.93
CA GLU A 191 7.31 -14.72 19.43
C GLU A 191 6.16 -15.71 19.12
N TRP A 192 5.09 -15.21 18.49
CA TRP A 192 3.96 -16.07 18.13
C TRP A 192 4.34 -17.02 16.99
N PRO A 193 4.31 -18.36 17.21
CA PRO A 193 4.71 -19.30 16.18
C PRO A 193 3.69 -19.40 15.05
N LEU A 194 4.19 -19.51 13.82
CA LEU A 194 3.39 -19.78 12.61
C LEU A 194 3.64 -21.21 12.11
N PRO A 195 2.65 -21.84 11.43
CA PRO A 195 2.82 -23.18 10.85
C PRO A 195 3.95 -23.27 9.80
N SER A 196 4.40 -22.15 9.27
CA SER A 196 5.55 -22.06 8.36
C SER A 196 6.91 -22.24 9.04
N GLY A 197 6.94 -22.36 10.37
CA GLY A 197 8.16 -22.40 11.17
C GLY A 197 8.75 -21.02 11.52
N ASP A 198 8.09 -19.95 11.10
CA ASP A 198 8.44 -18.59 11.51
C ASP A 198 7.80 -18.23 12.85
N SER A 199 8.33 -17.17 13.49
CA SER A 199 7.70 -16.50 14.62
C SER A 199 7.40 -15.06 14.28
N LEU A 200 6.20 -14.57 14.68
CA LEU A 200 5.87 -13.16 14.60
C LEU A 200 6.54 -12.43 15.77
N ASP A 201 7.21 -11.32 15.54
CA ASP A 201 7.78 -10.52 16.62
C ASP A 201 6.72 -10.11 17.64
N VAL A 202 5.58 -9.59 17.16
CA VAL A 202 4.41 -9.31 18.00
C VAL A 202 3.12 -9.69 17.25
N SER A 203 2.23 -10.38 17.95
CA SER A 203 0.91 -10.80 17.44
C SER A 203 -0.23 -10.19 18.26
N PHE A 204 -1.22 -9.61 17.59
CA PHE A 204 -2.50 -9.17 18.14
C PHE A 204 -3.63 -9.94 17.46
N ASN A 205 -3.99 -11.10 18.02
CA ASN A 205 -5.01 -11.96 17.43
C ASN A 205 -6.41 -11.60 17.94
N GLY A 206 -7.03 -10.65 17.26
CA GLY A 206 -8.39 -10.18 17.56
C GLY A 206 -9.49 -10.97 16.83
N LYS A 207 -10.74 -10.87 17.32
CA LYS A 207 -11.92 -11.52 16.69
C LYS A 207 -12.19 -11.03 15.27
N LYS A 208 -11.87 -9.76 14.96
CA LYS A 208 -12.18 -9.13 13.66
C LYS A 208 -10.98 -9.07 12.72
N VAL A 209 -9.79 -9.01 13.26
CA VAL A 209 -8.55 -8.88 12.51
C VAL A 209 -7.42 -9.50 13.32
N TRP A 210 -6.52 -10.20 12.62
CA TRP A 210 -5.26 -10.68 13.18
C TRP A 210 -4.13 -9.79 12.65
N ILE A 211 -3.36 -9.19 13.56
CA ILE A 211 -2.29 -8.25 13.20
C ILE A 211 -0.95 -8.82 13.67
N ALA A 212 0.00 -8.90 12.75
CA ALA A 212 1.40 -9.15 13.03
C ALA A 212 2.17 -7.83 12.94
N ALA A 213 3.10 -7.60 13.86
CA ALA A 213 4.08 -6.54 13.77
C ALA A 213 5.48 -7.17 13.71
N GLU A 214 6.19 -6.89 12.63
CA GLU A 214 7.63 -7.11 12.49
C GLU A 214 8.32 -5.85 12.96
N VAL A 215 9.30 -5.92 13.85
CA VAL A 215 9.98 -4.73 14.40
C VAL A 215 11.44 -4.64 13.93
N LYS A 216 11.92 -3.43 13.69
CA LYS A 216 13.32 -3.15 13.37
C LYS A 216 13.81 -1.97 14.21
N SER A 217 14.79 -2.21 15.07
CA SER A 217 15.38 -1.19 15.92
C SER A 217 16.21 -0.20 15.10
N PHE A 218 16.60 0.92 15.71
CA PHE A 218 17.44 1.95 15.08
C PHE A 218 18.82 1.42 14.60
N LYS A 219 19.28 0.27 15.12
CA LYS A 219 20.52 -0.40 14.71
C LYS A 219 20.35 -1.27 13.45
N SER A 220 19.13 -1.48 12.98
CA SER A 220 18.87 -2.32 11.82
C SER A 220 19.45 -1.69 10.56
N ALA A 221 20.24 -2.44 9.80
CA ALA A 221 20.75 -2.01 8.51
C ALA A 221 19.63 -2.01 7.45
N GLU A 222 19.85 -1.30 6.33
CA GLU A 222 18.89 -1.24 5.22
C GLU A 222 18.47 -2.65 4.74
N GLY A 223 19.41 -3.60 4.66
CA GLY A 223 19.10 -4.98 4.31
C GLY A 223 18.17 -5.69 5.31
N ASP A 224 18.23 -5.32 6.62
CA ASP A 224 17.30 -5.85 7.63
C ASP A 224 15.89 -5.30 7.44
N ILE A 225 15.79 -4.02 7.06
CA ILE A 225 14.51 -3.37 6.76
C ILE A 225 13.89 -4.03 5.52
N VAL A 226 14.68 -4.28 4.47
CA VAL A 226 14.24 -5.02 3.27
C VAL A 226 13.71 -6.40 3.66
N ARG A 227 14.46 -7.16 4.49
CA ARG A 227 13.96 -8.46 5.00
C ARG A 227 12.63 -8.31 5.73
N GLY A 228 12.49 -7.30 6.59
CA GLY A 228 11.24 -7.01 7.30
C GLY A 228 10.06 -6.76 6.36
N LEU A 229 10.25 -6.04 5.25
CA LEU A 229 9.22 -5.86 4.22
C LEU A 229 8.76 -7.21 3.64
N PHE A 230 9.69 -8.09 3.26
CA PHE A 230 9.35 -9.42 2.73
C PHE A 230 8.74 -10.35 3.80
N GLN A 231 9.19 -10.26 5.06
CA GLN A 231 8.60 -10.97 6.19
C GLN A 231 7.12 -10.58 6.37
N CYS A 232 6.78 -9.30 6.30
CA CYS A 232 5.39 -8.85 6.37
C CYS A 232 4.52 -9.46 5.26
N VAL A 233 5.01 -9.55 4.03
CA VAL A 233 4.29 -10.21 2.92
C VAL A 233 4.07 -11.68 3.23
N LYS A 234 5.12 -12.39 3.66
CA LYS A 234 5.06 -13.82 4.03
C LYS A 234 4.09 -14.05 5.18
N TYR A 235 4.20 -13.27 6.26
CA TYR A 235 3.35 -13.40 7.44
C TYR A 235 1.88 -13.22 7.10
N ARG A 236 1.54 -12.19 6.34
CA ARG A 236 0.16 -11.97 5.91
C ARG A 236 -0.39 -13.19 5.17
N ALA A 237 0.34 -13.72 4.20
CA ALA A 237 -0.10 -14.88 3.43
C ALA A 237 -0.30 -16.14 4.30
N VAL A 238 0.62 -16.40 5.25
CA VAL A 238 0.52 -17.54 6.17
C VAL A 238 -0.65 -17.37 7.14
N MET A 239 -0.83 -16.16 7.69
CA MET A 239 -1.94 -15.86 8.59
C MET A 239 -3.30 -15.99 7.90
N GLU A 240 -3.43 -15.53 6.65
CA GLU A 240 -4.64 -15.71 5.84
C GLU A 240 -4.95 -17.19 5.60
N ALA A 241 -3.94 -18.01 5.31
CA ALA A 241 -4.08 -19.45 5.15
C ALA A 241 -4.52 -20.14 6.46
N VAL A 242 -3.96 -19.73 7.61
CA VAL A 242 -4.40 -20.23 8.93
C VAL A 242 -5.85 -19.86 9.19
N LEU A 243 -6.24 -18.59 8.99
CA LEU A 243 -7.61 -18.15 9.19
C LEU A 243 -8.59 -18.92 8.29
N LEU A 244 -8.19 -19.19 7.03
CA LEU A 244 -8.98 -20.00 6.11
C LEU A 244 -9.17 -21.43 6.62
N SER A 245 -8.10 -22.06 7.11
CA SER A 245 -8.15 -23.43 7.67
C SER A 245 -9.03 -23.54 8.92
N GLU A 246 -9.15 -22.44 9.67
CA GLU A 246 -10.02 -22.30 10.85
C GLU A 246 -11.45 -21.87 10.51
N SER A 247 -11.82 -21.75 9.24
CA SER A 247 -13.10 -21.22 8.76
C SER A 247 -13.42 -19.81 9.30
N ARG A 248 -12.40 -18.99 9.50
CA ARG A 248 -12.47 -17.59 9.95
C ARG A 248 -12.33 -16.63 8.77
N PRO A 249 -12.90 -15.41 8.87
CA PRO A 249 -12.66 -14.38 7.86
C PRO A 249 -11.16 -14.10 7.68
N GLN A 250 -10.68 -14.11 6.44
CA GLN A 250 -9.27 -13.88 6.08
C GLN A 250 -8.91 -12.38 6.22
N ASN A 251 -8.96 -11.86 7.43
CA ASN A 251 -8.64 -10.47 7.73
C ASN A 251 -7.34 -10.43 8.54
N ALA A 252 -6.23 -10.57 7.85
CA ALA A 252 -4.89 -10.49 8.41
C ALA A 252 -4.18 -9.20 7.93
N ARG A 253 -3.39 -8.59 8.81
CA ARG A 253 -2.50 -7.46 8.50
C ARG A 253 -1.12 -7.75 9.06
N ALA A 254 -0.09 -7.46 8.28
CA ALA A 254 1.28 -7.48 8.75
C ALA A 254 1.89 -6.09 8.57
N LEU A 255 2.46 -5.57 9.65
CA LEU A 255 3.00 -4.21 9.74
C LEU A 255 4.50 -4.29 9.97
N LEU A 256 5.27 -3.45 9.30
CA LEU A 256 6.67 -3.22 9.65
C LEU A 256 6.76 -2.00 10.57
N ILE A 257 7.31 -2.19 11.76
CA ILE A 257 7.49 -1.14 12.76
C ILE A 257 8.97 -0.76 12.81
N LEU A 258 9.26 0.48 12.55
CA LEU A 258 10.61 1.03 12.57
C LEU A 258 10.81 1.98 13.74
N GLU A 259 11.92 1.81 14.47
CA GLU A 259 12.35 2.83 15.43
C GLU A 259 12.94 4.06 14.72
N SER A 260 13.50 3.87 13.52
CA SER A 260 13.99 4.92 12.60
C SER A 260 12.94 5.30 11.56
N MET A 261 13.34 6.13 10.59
CA MET A 261 12.58 6.41 9.38
C MET A 261 12.89 5.39 8.28
N LEU A 262 11.92 5.09 7.42
CA LEU A 262 12.13 4.25 6.24
C LEU A 262 13.07 4.98 5.27
N PRO A 263 14.16 4.36 4.81
CA PRO A 263 14.99 4.94 3.76
C PRO A 263 14.18 5.29 2.50
N GLN A 264 14.40 6.48 1.96
CA GLN A 264 13.71 6.98 0.76
C GLN A 264 13.80 6.01 -0.43
N SER A 265 14.95 5.31 -0.55
CA SER A 265 15.21 4.27 -1.54
C SER A 265 14.24 3.08 -1.46
N LEU A 266 13.64 2.83 -0.29
CA LEU A 266 12.75 1.70 -0.05
C LEU A 266 11.26 2.04 -0.19
N ILE A 267 10.88 3.30 -0.34
CA ILE A 267 9.49 3.72 -0.53
C ILE A 267 8.84 3.02 -1.73
N PRO A 268 9.47 2.97 -2.92
CA PRO A 268 8.91 2.26 -4.06
C PRO A 268 8.69 0.76 -3.81
N LEU A 269 9.66 0.09 -3.15
CA LEU A 269 9.54 -1.32 -2.81
C LEU A 269 8.41 -1.57 -1.80
N ARG A 270 8.35 -0.78 -0.74
CA ARG A 270 7.25 -0.82 0.25
C ARG A 270 5.89 -0.72 -0.44
N ASN A 271 5.74 0.26 -1.35
CA ASN A 271 4.49 0.48 -2.08
C ASN A 271 4.14 -0.71 -2.97
N MET A 272 5.08 -1.26 -3.72
CA MET A 272 4.86 -2.43 -4.56
C MET A 272 4.47 -3.67 -3.75
N LEU A 273 5.09 -3.89 -2.60
CA LEU A 273 4.77 -5.02 -1.71
C LEU A 273 3.45 -4.80 -0.94
N GLY A 274 2.89 -3.60 -0.95
CA GLY A 274 1.68 -3.24 -0.22
C GLY A 274 1.85 -3.43 1.30
N VAL A 275 3.05 -3.15 1.82
CA VAL A 275 3.37 -3.29 3.24
C VAL A 275 3.13 -1.96 3.95
N GLU A 276 2.39 -2.02 5.03
CA GLU A 276 2.20 -0.88 5.92
C GLU A 276 3.42 -0.72 6.83
N VAL A 277 4.02 0.48 6.84
CA VAL A 277 5.15 0.82 7.69
C VAL A 277 4.74 1.90 8.69
N ILE A 278 5.13 1.74 9.94
CA ILE A 278 4.96 2.72 11.02
C ILE A 278 6.35 3.07 11.55
N GLU A 279 6.68 4.34 11.50
CA GLU A 279 8.01 4.87 11.71
C GLU A 279 8.12 5.65 13.03
N GLY A 280 9.35 5.81 13.54
CA GLY A 280 9.64 6.65 14.71
C GLY A 280 9.10 6.09 16.03
N ILE A 281 8.86 4.77 16.09
CA ILE A 281 8.37 4.12 17.31
C ILE A 281 9.54 3.80 18.23
N SER A 282 9.66 4.51 19.35
CA SER A 282 10.78 4.31 20.30
C SER A 282 10.28 4.02 21.71
N PRO A 283 10.87 3.02 22.39
CA PRO A 283 10.63 2.77 23.82
C PRO A 283 10.99 3.94 24.73
N LYS A 284 11.83 4.87 24.24
CA LYS A 284 12.31 6.04 25.01
C LYS A 284 11.34 7.22 25.03
N ASN A 285 10.29 7.18 24.20
CA ASN A 285 9.32 8.28 24.05
C ASN A 285 7.99 8.00 24.79
N GLY A 286 7.96 7.01 25.69
CA GLY A 286 6.80 6.60 26.48
C GLY A 286 6.87 7.05 27.93
#